data_5b6fac221185249005b12a35173ef939
#
_entry.id   5b6fac221185249005b12a35173ef939
#
_cell.length_a   1.000
_cell.length_b   1.000
_cell.length_c   1.000
_cell.angle_alpha   90.00
_cell.angle_beta   90.00
_cell.angle_gamma   90.00
#
_symmetry.space_group_name_H-M   'P 1'
#
loop_
_entity.id
_entity.type
_entity.pdbx_description
1 polymer ?
#
loop_
_entity_poly.entity_id
_entity_poly.type
_entity_poly.pdbx_seq_one_letter_code
_entity_poly.pdbx_strand_id
1 'polypeptide(L)'
;MKKYIVFIAVSSLLFCSSCTSFLEETNPNKIPASTFYQTEDDIAMAANGAYAALRGNGYYKNMYLYTDVRSENTTLQDPGAGNGVNYQFYNYTLTTDNAQVKTHWADLYKCVTRANIILDQIDDIPFKDEVVKNQKKAEMYFLRGLTYFHLVMQFGDVPIVTKELKTKDE
;
A
#
# COMPACT_ATOMS: atom_id res chain seq x y z
N MET A 1 21.97 18.53 57.94
CA MET A 1 20.79 18.47 57.04
C MET A 1 21.12 18.93 55.60
N LYS A 2 21.72 20.10 55.38
CA LYS A 2 22.04 20.60 54.03
C LYS A 2 22.86 19.64 53.16
N LYS A 3 23.85 18.90 53.72
CA LYS A 3 24.69 17.96 52.98
C LYS A 3 23.92 16.75 52.39
N TYR A 4 22.90 16.25 53.11
CA TYR A 4 22.06 15.14 52.63
C TYR A 4 21.09 15.56 51.54
N ILE A 5 20.59 16.81 51.59
CA ILE A 5 19.71 17.37 50.57
C ILE A 5 20.46 17.51 49.23
N VAL A 6 21.73 17.95 49.27
CA VAL A 6 22.56 18.06 48.04
C VAL A 6 22.84 16.65 47.48
N PHE A 7 23.12 15.66 48.35
CA PHE A 7 23.38 14.29 47.88
C PHE A 7 22.16 13.64 47.22
N ILE A 8 20.95 13.87 47.80
CA ILE A 8 19.70 13.39 47.23
C ILE A 8 19.41 14.10 45.87
N ALA A 9 19.64 15.42 45.80
CA ALA A 9 19.43 16.16 44.55
C ALA A 9 20.38 15.73 43.41
N VAL A 10 21.65 15.44 43.72
CA VAL A 10 22.62 14.94 42.74
C VAL A 10 22.28 13.51 42.31
N SER A 11 21.84 12.65 43.25
CA SER A 11 21.40 11.29 42.92
C SER A 11 20.15 11.28 42.03
N SER A 12 19.20 12.18 42.24
CA SER A 12 17.98 12.31 41.43
C SER A 12 18.27 12.77 39.99
N LEU A 13 19.29 13.60 39.76
CA LEU A 13 19.71 14.04 38.44
C LEU A 13 20.34 12.93 37.59
N LEU A 14 20.94 11.90 38.21
CA LEU A 14 21.55 10.77 37.52
C LEU A 14 20.54 9.75 36.98
N PHE A 15 19.30 9.75 37.49
CA PHE A 15 18.24 8.86 36.96
C PHE A 15 17.46 9.41 35.77
N CYS A 16 17.72 10.66 35.35
CA CYS A 16 17.02 11.28 34.22
C CYS A 16 17.68 10.98 32.88
N SER A 17 18.81 10.25 32.79
CA SER A 17 19.36 9.77 31.56
C SER A 17 18.68 8.45 31.12
N SER A 18 17.37 8.51 30.89
CA SER A 18 16.62 7.43 30.27
C SER A 18 17.08 7.33 28.82
N CYS A 19 17.78 6.23 28.49
CA CYS A 19 18.11 5.92 27.12
C CYS A 19 16.83 5.65 26.34
N THR A 20 16.37 6.61 25.55
CA THR A 20 15.20 6.46 24.67
C THR A 20 15.39 5.32 23.66
N SER A 21 16.62 5.01 23.27
CA SER A 21 16.93 3.91 22.34
C SER A 21 16.63 2.51 22.91
N PHE A 22 16.54 2.33 24.24
CA PHE A 22 16.17 1.05 24.85
C PHE A 22 14.69 0.70 24.64
N LEU A 23 13.85 1.70 24.38
CA LEU A 23 12.41 1.55 24.18
C LEU A 23 12.02 1.51 22.68
N GLU A 24 12.98 1.67 21.78
CA GLU A 24 12.73 1.48 20.35
C GLU A 24 12.71 -0.02 20.03
N GLU A 25 11.51 -0.58 20.01
CA GLU A 25 11.27 -1.95 19.57
C GLU A 25 11.46 -2.05 18.06
N THR A 26 12.62 -2.52 17.65
CA THR A 26 12.85 -2.87 16.24
C THR A 26 12.29 -4.28 15.99
N ASN A 27 11.17 -4.35 15.25
CA ASN A 27 10.62 -5.63 14.84
C ASN A 27 11.62 -6.33 13.90
N PRO A 28 12.25 -7.46 14.30
CA PRO A 28 13.28 -8.12 13.51
C PRO A 28 12.76 -8.69 12.18
N ASN A 29 11.44 -8.81 12.03
CA ASN A 29 10.79 -9.32 10.83
C ASN A 29 10.31 -8.21 9.90
N LYS A 30 10.60 -6.93 10.22
CA LYS A 30 10.17 -5.79 9.41
C LYS A 30 11.37 -4.90 9.09
N ILE A 31 11.74 -4.85 7.83
CA ILE A 31 12.75 -3.91 7.34
C ILE A 31 12.12 -2.51 7.29
N PRO A 32 12.66 -1.51 8.00
CA PRO A 32 12.16 -0.14 7.91
C PRO A 32 12.25 0.39 6.47
N ALA A 33 11.26 1.13 6.01
CA ALA A 33 11.25 1.70 4.67
C ALA A 33 12.49 2.60 4.41
N SER A 34 12.99 3.28 5.45
CA SER A 34 14.19 4.13 5.38
C SER A 34 15.49 3.37 5.08
N THR A 35 15.51 2.06 5.30
CA THR A 35 16.70 1.21 5.09
C THR A 35 16.50 0.16 4.00
N PHE A 36 15.30 0.05 3.42
CA PHE A 36 14.97 -0.98 2.45
C PHE A 36 15.50 -0.65 1.05
N TYR A 37 15.32 0.58 0.58
CA TYR A 37 15.69 0.96 -0.80
C TYR A 37 17.16 1.37 -0.87
N GLN A 38 18.09 0.41 -0.97
CA GLN A 38 19.53 0.66 -1.01
C GLN A 38 20.22 0.07 -2.24
N THR A 39 19.67 -0.98 -2.82
CA THR A 39 20.28 -1.76 -3.90
C THR A 39 19.32 -2.04 -5.05
N GLU A 40 19.86 -2.44 -6.21
CA GLU A 40 19.06 -2.89 -7.35
C GLU A 40 18.19 -4.12 -7.01
N ASP A 41 18.67 -5.01 -6.11
CA ASP A 41 17.90 -6.17 -5.65
C ASP A 41 16.70 -5.76 -4.80
N ASP A 42 16.83 -4.70 -3.99
CA ASP A 42 15.70 -4.16 -3.23
C ASP A 42 14.62 -3.60 -4.15
N ILE A 43 15.02 -2.91 -5.22
CA ILE A 43 14.08 -2.46 -6.26
C ILE A 43 13.41 -3.65 -6.94
N ALA A 44 14.14 -4.71 -7.25
CA ALA A 44 13.55 -5.91 -7.86
C ALA A 44 12.54 -6.58 -6.90
N MET A 45 12.85 -6.69 -5.61
CA MET A 45 11.93 -7.20 -4.59
C MET A 45 10.69 -6.30 -4.45
N ALA A 46 10.87 -4.98 -4.42
CA ALA A 46 9.77 -4.02 -4.36
C ALA A 46 8.86 -4.12 -5.60
N ALA A 47 9.45 -4.25 -6.80
CA ALA A 47 8.72 -4.44 -8.04
C ALA A 47 7.86 -5.71 -8.00
N ASN A 48 8.42 -6.82 -7.53
CA ASN A 48 7.65 -8.05 -7.29
C ASN A 48 6.50 -7.82 -6.30
N GLY A 49 6.74 -7.02 -5.25
CA GLY A 49 5.72 -6.59 -4.31
C GLY A 49 4.61 -5.72 -4.96
N ALA A 50 4.96 -4.88 -5.94
CA ALA A 50 3.99 -4.10 -6.69
C ALA A 50 3.13 -5.00 -7.60
N TYR A 51 3.75 -5.94 -8.32
CA TYR A 51 3.01 -6.96 -9.09
C TYR A 51 2.11 -7.84 -8.19
N ALA A 52 2.57 -8.18 -7.00
CA ALA A 52 1.76 -8.95 -6.05
C ALA A 52 0.46 -8.22 -5.65
N ALA A 53 0.42 -6.88 -5.73
CA ALA A 53 -0.81 -6.12 -5.48
C ALA A 53 -1.93 -6.47 -6.45
N LEU A 54 -1.60 -6.85 -7.71
CA LEU A 54 -2.59 -7.28 -8.69
C LEU A 54 -3.39 -8.51 -8.24
N ARG A 55 -2.81 -9.36 -7.40
CA ARG A 55 -3.42 -10.58 -6.86
C ARG A 55 -4.32 -10.32 -5.66
N GLY A 56 -4.44 -9.05 -5.24
CA GLY A 56 -5.30 -8.66 -4.11
C GLY A 56 -6.76 -9.09 -4.31
N ASN A 57 -7.46 -9.34 -3.19
CA ASN A 57 -8.87 -9.73 -3.23
C ASN A 57 -9.71 -8.63 -3.90
N GLY A 58 -9.39 -7.38 -3.64
CA GLY A 58 -10.05 -6.23 -4.24
C GLY A 58 -9.53 -5.88 -5.64
N TYR A 59 -8.50 -6.54 -6.16
CA TYR A 59 -8.04 -6.29 -7.53
C TYR A 59 -8.51 -7.44 -8.45
N TYR A 60 -7.61 -8.17 -9.09
CA TYR A 60 -7.99 -9.18 -10.09
C TYR A 60 -8.81 -10.34 -9.51
N LYS A 61 -8.64 -10.70 -8.24
CA LYS A 61 -9.37 -11.83 -7.67
C LYS A 61 -10.88 -11.64 -7.70
N ASN A 62 -11.36 -10.41 -7.46
CA ASN A 62 -12.79 -10.09 -7.49
C ASN A 62 -13.19 -9.23 -8.70
N MET A 63 -12.32 -9.09 -9.71
CA MET A 63 -12.59 -8.32 -10.92
C MET A 63 -13.87 -8.82 -11.64
N TYR A 64 -14.13 -10.12 -11.60
CA TYR A 64 -15.32 -10.74 -12.20
C TYR A 64 -16.64 -10.11 -11.71
N LEU A 65 -16.66 -9.54 -10.50
CA LEU A 65 -17.84 -8.84 -9.98
C LEU A 65 -18.17 -7.59 -10.81
N TYR A 66 -17.14 -6.94 -11.33
CA TYR A 66 -17.26 -5.68 -12.09
C TYR A 66 -17.43 -5.92 -13.59
N THR A 67 -17.02 -7.08 -14.09
CA THR A 67 -17.06 -7.44 -15.51
C THR A 67 -18.18 -8.45 -15.77
N ASP A 68 -18.02 -9.69 -15.37
CA ASP A 68 -18.87 -10.80 -15.77
C ASP A 68 -20.21 -10.80 -15.03
N VAL A 69 -20.20 -10.57 -13.71
CA VAL A 69 -21.42 -10.61 -12.87
C VAL A 69 -22.41 -9.53 -13.25
N ARG A 70 -21.94 -8.40 -13.77
CA ARG A 70 -22.80 -7.31 -14.26
C ARG A 70 -23.24 -7.48 -15.71
N SER A 71 -22.90 -8.60 -16.33
CA SER A 71 -23.35 -8.93 -17.67
C SER A 71 -24.59 -9.84 -17.61
N GLU A 72 -25.35 -9.90 -18.69
CA GLU A 72 -26.51 -10.80 -18.81
C GLU A 72 -26.09 -12.27 -18.96
N ASN A 73 -24.81 -12.56 -19.16
CA ASN A 73 -24.28 -13.88 -19.42
C ASN A 73 -23.92 -14.66 -18.14
N THR A 74 -23.97 -14.04 -16.98
CA THR A 74 -23.58 -14.65 -15.70
C THR A 74 -24.66 -14.46 -14.66
N THR A 75 -24.94 -15.52 -13.91
CA THR A 75 -25.81 -15.46 -12.74
C THR A 75 -25.03 -15.83 -11.50
N LEU A 76 -25.25 -15.13 -10.40
CA LEU A 76 -24.82 -15.60 -9.10
C LEU A 76 -25.87 -16.57 -8.57
N GLN A 77 -25.40 -17.72 -8.11
CA GLN A 77 -26.25 -18.64 -7.36
C GLN A 77 -26.81 -17.89 -6.15
N ASP A 78 -28.07 -18.20 -5.82
CA ASP A 78 -28.79 -17.54 -4.74
C ASP A 78 -27.89 -17.20 -3.57
N PRO A 79 -27.82 -15.93 -3.18
CA PRO A 79 -27.00 -15.48 -2.08
C PRO A 79 -27.46 -16.05 -0.73
N GLY A 80 -28.56 -16.77 -0.69
CA GLY A 80 -29.19 -17.22 0.54
C GLY A 80 -29.54 -16.06 1.45
N ALA A 81 -29.69 -16.31 2.72
CA ALA A 81 -29.96 -15.28 3.73
C ALA A 81 -28.80 -14.26 3.87
N GLY A 82 -27.68 -14.52 3.22
CA GLY A 82 -26.52 -13.64 3.29
C GLY A 82 -26.62 -12.41 2.39
N ASN A 83 -27.44 -12.46 1.34
CA ASN A 83 -27.70 -11.30 0.49
C ASN A 83 -26.43 -10.53 0.20
N GLY A 84 -25.37 -11.27 0.06
CA GLY A 84 -24.05 -10.77 0.24
C GLY A 84 -23.76 -9.58 -0.64
N VAL A 85 -22.80 -8.82 -0.21
CA VAL A 85 -22.25 -7.67 -0.92
C VAL A 85 -21.98 -7.95 -2.40
N ASN A 86 -21.75 -9.21 -2.78
CA ASN A 86 -21.58 -9.63 -4.17
C ASN A 86 -22.89 -9.64 -4.97
N TYR A 87 -24.02 -9.95 -4.34
CA TYR A 87 -25.31 -10.01 -5.05
C TYR A 87 -25.80 -8.63 -5.48
N GLN A 88 -25.36 -7.59 -4.81
CA GLN A 88 -25.64 -6.21 -5.21
C GLN A 88 -25.04 -5.87 -6.60
N PHE A 89 -23.98 -6.55 -7.02
CA PHE A 89 -23.44 -6.41 -8.38
C PHE A 89 -24.37 -7.05 -9.41
N TYR A 90 -24.91 -8.22 -9.10
CA TYR A 90 -25.78 -8.97 -9.98
C TYR A 90 -27.13 -8.28 -10.20
N ASN A 91 -27.78 -7.82 -9.14
CA ASN A 91 -29.09 -7.20 -9.22
C ASN A 91 -29.07 -5.66 -9.38
N TYR A 92 -27.90 -5.07 -9.64
CA TYR A 92 -27.69 -3.64 -9.87
C TYR A 92 -28.13 -2.73 -8.71
N THR A 93 -28.06 -3.21 -7.47
CA THR A 93 -28.43 -2.46 -6.26
C THR A 93 -27.20 -2.02 -5.46
N LEU A 94 -26.05 -1.81 -6.15
CA LEU A 94 -24.82 -1.37 -5.50
C LEU A 94 -25.00 -0.09 -4.71
N THR A 95 -24.49 -0.10 -3.49
CA THR A 95 -24.44 1.06 -2.61
C THR A 95 -23.00 1.52 -2.38
N THR A 96 -22.81 2.78 -2.02
CA THR A 96 -21.47 3.35 -1.79
C THR A 96 -20.75 2.77 -0.58
N ASP A 97 -21.45 2.11 0.32
CA ASP A 97 -20.92 1.43 1.50
C ASP A 97 -20.58 -0.05 1.27
N ASN A 98 -20.82 -0.58 0.05
CA ASN A 98 -20.51 -1.95 -0.30
C ASN A 98 -19.04 -2.28 -0.01
N ALA A 99 -18.79 -3.34 0.77
CA ALA A 99 -17.44 -3.71 1.20
C ALA A 99 -16.53 -4.11 0.04
N GLN A 100 -17.06 -4.72 -1.03
CA GLN A 100 -16.27 -5.08 -2.21
C GLN A 100 -15.83 -3.83 -2.99
N VAL A 101 -16.69 -2.82 -3.09
CA VAL A 101 -16.37 -1.55 -3.72
C VAL A 101 -15.23 -0.85 -2.96
N LYS A 102 -15.34 -0.78 -1.63
CA LYS A 102 -14.28 -0.21 -0.76
C LYS A 102 -12.95 -0.96 -0.90
N THR A 103 -13.01 -2.29 -0.89
CA THR A 103 -11.80 -3.14 -1.01
C THR A 103 -11.16 -2.99 -2.40
N HIS A 104 -11.97 -2.92 -3.44
CA HIS A 104 -11.49 -2.71 -4.82
C HIS A 104 -10.75 -1.38 -4.96
N TRP A 105 -11.37 -0.29 -4.50
CA TRP A 105 -10.75 1.03 -4.47
C TRP A 105 -9.40 1.00 -3.73
N ALA A 106 -9.39 0.45 -2.52
CA ALA A 106 -8.20 0.39 -1.68
C ALA A 106 -7.07 -0.43 -2.31
N ASP A 107 -7.37 -1.58 -2.93
CA ASP A 107 -6.34 -2.43 -3.54
C ASP A 107 -5.82 -1.85 -4.86
N LEU A 108 -6.64 -1.13 -5.63
CA LEU A 108 -6.19 -0.37 -6.80
C LEU A 108 -5.21 0.73 -6.37
N TYR A 109 -5.58 1.58 -5.43
CA TYR A 109 -4.66 2.63 -4.94
C TYR A 109 -3.42 2.08 -4.22
N LYS A 110 -3.50 0.90 -3.60
CA LYS A 110 -2.31 0.21 -3.07
C LYS A 110 -1.32 -0.12 -4.20
N CYS A 111 -1.80 -0.54 -5.36
CA CYS A 111 -0.95 -0.79 -6.53
C CYS A 111 -0.30 0.51 -7.02
N VAL A 112 -1.07 1.59 -7.16
CA VAL A 112 -0.57 2.93 -7.52
C VAL A 112 0.51 3.39 -6.53
N THR A 113 0.24 3.29 -5.22
CA THR A 113 1.17 3.69 -4.17
C THR A 113 2.49 2.93 -4.25
N ARG A 114 2.45 1.61 -4.42
CA ARG A 114 3.66 0.79 -4.54
C ARG A 114 4.48 1.16 -5.77
N ALA A 115 3.83 1.42 -6.90
CA ALA A 115 4.50 1.87 -8.11
C ALA A 115 5.14 3.26 -7.91
N ASN A 116 4.44 4.19 -7.26
CA ASN A 116 4.94 5.53 -6.98
C ASN A 116 6.17 5.50 -6.07
N ILE A 117 6.13 4.74 -4.96
CA ILE A 117 7.28 4.60 -4.04
C ILE A 117 8.53 4.15 -4.81
N ILE A 118 8.40 3.14 -5.68
CA ILE A 118 9.54 2.66 -6.46
C ILE A 118 10.03 3.74 -7.43
N LEU A 119 9.12 4.42 -8.12
CA LEU A 119 9.48 5.48 -9.07
C LEU A 119 10.16 6.68 -8.39
N ASP A 120 9.77 6.98 -7.15
CA ASP A 120 10.37 8.08 -6.38
C ASP A 120 11.77 7.72 -5.82
N GLN A 121 12.06 6.42 -5.60
CA GLN A 121 13.33 5.95 -5.02
C GLN A 121 14.36 5.51 -6.06
N ILE A 122 13.94 4.98 -7.20
CA ILE A 122 14.80 4.24 -8.13
C ILE A 122 15.93 5.08 -8.74
N ASP A 123 15.73 6.39 -8.87
CA ASP A 123 16.76 7.25 -9.47
C ASP A 123 17.97 7.45 -8.56
N ASP A 124 17.77 7.40 -7.25
CA ASP A 124 18.83 7.56 -6.23
C ASP A 124 19.61 6.27 -5.97
N ILE A 125 19.17 5.13 -6.54
CA ILE A 125 19.78 3.83 -6.31
C ILE A 125 20.80 3.49 -7.41
N PRO A 126 22.01 3.04 -7.03
CA PRO A 126 23.00 2.62 -8.00
C PRO A 126 22.60 1.29 -8.66
N PHE A 127 22.56 1.28 -9.98
CA PHE A 127 22.38 0.09 -10.79
C PHE A 127 23.66 -0.21 -11.56
N LYS A 128 23.99 -1.48 -11.72
CA LYS A 128 25.10 -1.92 -12.57
C LYS A 128 24.83 -1.71 -14.05
N ASP A 129 23.56 -1.79 -14.44
CA ASP A 129 23.10 -1.62 -15.81
C ASP A 129 21.89 -0.66 -15.85
N GLU A 130 22.06 0.46 -16.53
CA GLU A 130 21.00 1.46 -16.73
C GLU A 130 19.83 0.91 -17.57
N VAL A 131 20.04 -0.10 -18.41
CA VAL A 131 18.97 -0.76 -19.15
C VAL A 131 18.02 -1.46 -18.17
N VAL A 132 18.56 -2.17 -17.18
CA VAL A 132 17.78 -2.84 -16.14
C VAL A 132 17.01 -1.82 -15.30
N LYS A 133 17.66 -0.72 -14.91
CA LYS A 133 17.01 0.40 -14.19
C LYS A 133 15.81 0.92 -14.98
N ASN A 134 16.00 1.22 -16.24
CA ASN A 134 14.95 1.76 -17.11
C ASN A 134 13.82 0.75 -17.34
N GLN A 135 14.13 -0.55 -17.43
CA GLN A 135 13.11 -1.60 -17.47
C GLN A 135 12.23 -1.59 -16.22
N LYS A 136 12.84 -1.49 -15.02
CA LYS A 136 12.07 -1.43 -13.77
C LYS A 136 11.20 -0.17 -13.69
N LYS A 137 11.69 0.97 -14.14
CA LYS A 137 10.88 2.20 -14.27
C LYS A 137 9.70 1.98 -15.21
N ALA A 138 9.94 1.40 -16.39
CA ALA A 138 8.89 1.13 -17.37
C ALA A 138 7.82 0.17 -16.83
N GLU A 139 8.22 -0.88 -16.10
CA GLU A 139 7.30 -1.78 -15.41
C GLU A 139 6.38 -1.03 -14.44
N MET A 140 6.93 -0.12 -13.63
CA MET A 140 6.16 0.65 -12.65
C MET A 140 5.23 1.67 -13.33
N TYR A 141 5.67 2.34 -14.39
CA TYR A 141 4.80 3.19 -15.19
C TYR A 141 3.65 2.40 -15.82
N PHE A 142 3.95 1.21 -16.34
CA PHE A 142 2.92 0.33 -16.90
C PHE A 142 1.89 -0.09 -15.84
N LEU A 143 2.34 -0.57 -14.67
CA LEU A 143 1.43 -0.95 -13.58
C LEU A 143 0.55 0.21 -13.12
N ARG A 144 1.13 1.40 -12.98
CA ARG A 144 0.38 2.61 -12.63
C ARG A 144 -0.66 2.95 -13.68
N GLY A 145 -0.27 2.94 -14.95
CA GLY A 145 -1.18 3.20 -16.08
C GLY A 145 -2.31 2.17 -16.17
N LEU A 146 -2.00 0.88 -16.05
CA LEU A 146 -2.98 -0.20 -16.02
C LEU A 146 -3.97 -0.03 -14.85
N THR A 147 -3.46 0.35 -13.69
CA THR A 147 -4.31 0.53 -12.51
C THR A 147 -5.22 1.73 -12.65
N TYR A 148 -4.73 2.86 -13.19
CA TYR A 148 -5.58 4.01 -13.49
C TYR A 148 -6.62 3.71 -14.57
N PHE A 149 -6.27 2.90 -15.58
CA PHE A 149 -7.25 2.42 -16.55
C PHE A 149 -8.41 1.70 -15.84
N HIS A 150 -8.12 0.78 -14.91
CA HIS A 150 -9.17 0.10 -14.15
C HIS A 150 -9.95 1.06 -13.23
N LEU A 151 -9.26 2.00 -12.58
CA LEU A 151 -9.91 3.02 -11.74
C LEU A 151 -10.94 3.83 -12.54
N VAL A 152 -10.54 4.35 -13.71
CA VAL A 152 -11.42 5.15 -14.56
C VAL A 152 -12.59 4.32 -15.12
N MET A 153 -12.32 3.09 -15.54
CA MET A 153 -13.36 2.18 -16.04
C MET A 153 -14.42 1.83 -14.98
N GLN A 154 -14.05 1.80 -13.70
CA GLN A 154 -14.93 1.38 -12.61
C GLN A 154 -15.61 2.55 -11.89
N PHE A 155 -14.90 3.68 -11.77
CA PHE A 155 -15.30 4.79 -10.90
C PHE A 155 -15.50 6.13 -11.64
N GLY A 156 -15.11 6.21 -12.91
CA GLY A 156 -15.09 7.48 -13.64
C GLY A 156 -13.91 8.35 -13.23
N ASP A 157 -14.17 9.62 -12.94
CA ASP A 157 -13.12 10.56 -12.52
C ASP A 157 -12.56 10.18 -11.15
N VAL A 158 -11.23 10.08 -11.07
CA VAL A 158 -10.51 9.65 -9.87
C VAL A 158 -9.32 10.56 -9.56
N PRO A 159 -8.93 10.72 -8.29
CA PRO A 159 -7.72 11.46 -7.92
C PRO A 159 -6.47 10.86 -8.57
N ILE A 160 -5.66 11.71 -9.21
CA ILE A 160 -4.39 11.29 -9.82
C ILE A 160 -3.24 11.54 -8.84
N VAL A 161 -2.66 10.46 -8.34
CA VAL A 161 -1.52 10.46 -7.42
C VAL A 161 -0.31 9.89 -8.14
N THR A 162 0.72 10.71 -8.36
CA THR A 162 1.93 10.33 -9.11
C THR A 162 3.18 10.22 -8.28
N LYS A 163 3.09 10.50 -6.97
CA LYS A 163 4.18 10.44 -5.99
C LYS A 163 3.78 9.65 -4.76
N GLU A 164 4.75 9.28 -3.95
CA GLU A 164 4.50 8.73 -2.62
C GLU A 164 3.81 9.79 -1.74
N LEU A 165 2.69 9.42 -1.10
CA LEU A 165 2.06 10.26 -0.08
C LEU A 165 2.64 9.89 1.29
N LYS A 166 3.33 10.82 1.94
CA LYS A 166 3.98 10.60 3.24
C LYS A 166 3.09 10.94 4.42
N THR A 167 2.11 11.80 4.20
CA THR A 167 1.16 12.23 5.22
C THR A 167 -0.29 12.12 4.70
N LYS A 168 -1.25 12.23 5.63
CA LYS A 168 -2.68 12.20 5.27
C LYS A 168 -3.16 13.52 4.63
N ASP A 169 -2.36 14.56 4.72
CA ASP A 169 -2.70 15.91 4.29
C ASP A 169 -2.11 16.25 2.91
N GLU A 170 -1.40 15.31 2.29
CA GLU A 170 -0.89 15.33 0.91
C GLU A 170 -1.87 14.63 -0.02
#